data_9fe2cefee55cab0e021546774c0ff3d0
#
_entry.id   9fe2cefee55cab0e021546774c0ff3d0
#
_cell.length_a   1.000
_cell.length_b   1.000
_cell.length_c   1.000
_cell.angle_alpha   90.00
_cell.angle_beta   90.00
_cell.angle_gamma   90.00
#
_symmetry.space_group_name_H-M   'P 1'
#
loop_
_entity.id
_entity.type
_entity.pdbx_description
1 polymer ?
#
loop_
_entity_poly.entity_id
_entity_poly.type
_entity_poly.pdbx_seq_one_letter_code
_entity_poly.pdbx_strand_id
1 'polypeptide(L)'
;MQTVEKLKNLLTIEIIPDLEEAIDEMFSMIEKAKMASIADKEELQELQEMHAECKDIVVEIDAGDMPEDEAEEILIELMDAKTVSE
;
A
#
# COMPACT_ATOMS: atom_id res chain seq x y z
N MET A 1 4.08 -18.27 -9.66
CA MET A 1 2.97 -19.12 -9.33
C MET A 1 1.77 -18.30 -8.92
N GLN A 2 0.68 -19.00 -8.59
CA GLN A 2 -0.58 -18.32 -8.33
C GLN A 2 -0.54 -17.35 -7.17
N THR A 3 0.14 -17.70 -6.09
CA THR A 3 0.20 -16.83 -4.90
C THR A 3 0.91 -15.52 -5.21
N VAL A 4 2.03 -15.60 -5.93
CA VAL A 4 2.79 -14.40 -6.31
C VAL A 4 1.95 -13.53 -7.25
N GLU A 5 1.26 -14.15 -8.19
CA GLU A 5 0.41 -13.42 -9.12
C GLU A 5 -0.76 -12.76 -8.41
N LYS A 6 -1.37 -13.46 -7.46
CA LYS A 6 -2.46 -12.90 -6.66
C LYS A 6 -2.00 -11.68 -5.88
N LEU A 7 -0.81 -11.80 -5.27
CA LEU A 7 -0.24 -10.67 -4.52
C LEU A 7 0.02 -9.49 -5.44
N LYS A 8 0.62 -9.73 -6.60
CA LYS A 8 0.88 -8.66 -7.54
C LYS A 8 -0.42 -7.98 -7.98
N ASN A 9 -1.44 -8.78 -8.31
CA ASN A 9 -2.72 -8.25 -8.74
C ASN A 9 -3.39 -7.43 -7.63
N LEU A 10 -3.37 -7.94 -6.41
CA LEU A 10 -3.94 -7.22 -5.29
C LEU A 10 -3.26 -5.86 -5.11
N LEU A 11 -1.94 -5.85 -5.16
CA LEU A 11 -1.18 -4.62 -5.00
C LEU A 11 -1.43 -3.63 -6.14
N THR A 12 -1.36 -4.10 -7.39
CA THR A 12 -1.43 -3.20 -8.53
C THR A 12 -2.84 -2.74 -8.88
N ILE A 13 -3.84 -3.56 -8.58
CA ILE A 13 -5.21 -3.24 -8.94
C ILE A 13 -5.98 -2.58 -7.80
N GLU A 14 -5.70 -2.98 -6.56
CA GLU A 14 -6.45 -2.48 -5.41
C GLU A 14 -5.63 -1.61 -4.46
N ILE A 15 -4.55 -2.14 -3.92
CA ILE A 15 -3.85 -1.48 -2.81
C ILE A 15 -3.11 -0.22 -3.25
N ILE A 16 -2.30 -0.31 -4.28
CA ILE A 16 -1.54 0.85 -4.74
C ILE A 16 -2.47 1.98 -5.20
N PRO A 17 -3.49 1.72 -6.03
CA PRO A 17 -4.43 2.78 -6.38
C PRO A 17 -5.16 3.37 -5.18
N ASP A 18 -5.56 2.54 -4.21
CA ASP A 18 -6.23 3.03 -3.01
C ASP A 18 -5.31 3.93 -2.19
N LEU A 19 -4.04 3.55 -2.07
CA LEU A 19 -3.06 4.37 -1.36
C LEU A 19 -2.82 5.70 -2.07
N GLU A 20 -2.73 5.67 -3.40
CA GLU A 20 -2.56 6.88 -4.17
C GLU A 20 -3.72 7.84 -3.99
N GLU A 21 -4.93 7.29 -3.99
CA GLU A 21 -6.13 8.09 -3.76
C GLU A 21 -6.14 8.68 -2.36
N ALA A 22 -5.78 7.88 -1.36
CA ALA A 22 -5.72 8.35 0.03
C ALA A 22 -4.67 9.45 0.19
N ILE A 23 -3.52 9.30 -0.45
CA ILE A 23 -2.47 10.31 -0.41
C ILE A 23 -2.96 11.61 -1.05
N ASP A 24 -3.61 11.53 -2.19
CA ASP A 24 -4.17 12.70 -2.87
C ASP A 24 -5.21 13.39 -2.02
N GLU A 25 -6.06 12.63 -1.34
CA GLU A 25 -7.07 13.20 -0.44
C GLU A 25 -6.42 13.93 0.72
N MET A 26 -5.35 13.35 1.30
CA MET A 26 -4.64 14.00 2.40
C MET A 26 -4.01 15.32 1.95
N PHE A 27 -3.38 15.34 0.79
CA PHE A 27 -2.82 16.57 0.24
C PHE A 27 -3.89 17.60 0.02
N SER A 28 -5.04 17.21 -0.49
CA SER A 28 -6.15 18.10 -0.73
C SER A 28 -6.68 18.71 0.56
N MET A 29 -6.82 17.87 1.59
CA MET A 29 -7.28 18.34 2.91
C MET A 29 -6.30 19.33 3.52
N ILE A 30 -5.01 19.02 3.46
CA ILE A 30 -3.98 19.90 4.01
C ILE A 30 -3.96 21.23 3.28
N GLU A 31 -4.09 21.17 1.96
CA GLU A 31 -4.11 22.37 1.13
C GLU A 31 -5.31 23.26 1.44
N LYS A 32 -6.47 22.66 1.59
CA LYS A 32 -7.69 23.40 1.91
C LYS A 32 -7.64 24.03 3.31
N ALA A 33 -7.10 23.30 4.27
CA ALA A 33 -6.98 23.79 5.63
C ALA A 33 -5.86 24.82 5.77
N LYS A 34 -4.94 24.86 4.81
CA LYS A 34 -3.76 25.71 4.80
C LYS A 34 -2.83 25.49 5.97
N MET A 35 -3.04 24.42 6.71
CA MET A 35 -2.09 23.99 7.73
C MET A 35 -2.36 22.52 8.03
N ALA A 36 -1.30 21.78 8.29
CA ALA A 36 -1.38 20.38 8.63
C ALA A 36 -1.06 20.20 10.10
N SER A 37 -1.88 19.39 10.79
CA SER A 37 -1.56 19.01 12.15
C SER A 37 -0.42 17.99 12.14
N ILE A 38 0.18 17.74 13.30
CA ILE A 38 1.20 16.70 13.42
C ILE A 38 0.61 15.35 13.04
N ALA A 39 -0.61 15.08 13.46
CA ALA A 39 -1.30 13.83 13.12
C ALA A 39 -1.49 13.67 11.62
N ASP A 40 -1.86 14.75 10.94
CA ASP A 40 -2.03 14.72 9.49
C ASP A 40 -0.73 14.41 8.76
N LYS A 41 0.36 15.02 9.22
CA LYS A 41 1.67 14.80 8.61
C LYS A 41 2.14 13.36 8.82
N GLU A 42 1.91 12.82 10.01
CA GLU A 42 2.29 11.44 10.32
C GLU A 42 1.49 10.46 9.48
N GLU A 43 0.19 10.70 9.33
CA GLU A 43 -0.65 9.83 8.51
C GLU A 43 -0.23 9.86 7.05
N LEU A 44 0.07 11.04 6.52
CA LEU A 44 0.55 11.18 5.16
C LEU A 44 1.86 10.44 4.96
N GLN A 45 2.79 10.56 5.92
CA GLN A 45 4.06 9.86 5.85
C GLN A 45 3.85 8.35 5.86
N GLU A 46 2.98 7.85 6.71
CA GLU A 46 2.69 6.42 6.76
C GLU A 46 2.13 5.92 5.43
N LEU A 47 1.22 6.67 4.83
CA LEU A 47 0.64 6.30 3.54
C LEU A 47 1.72 6.27 2.45
N GLN A 48 2.61 7.25 2.46
CA GLN A 48 3.70 7.30 1.48
C GLN A 48 4.66 6.14 1.66
N GLU A 49 4.95 5.77 2.91
CA GLU A 49 5.83 4.64 3.19
C GLU A 49 5.19 3.33 2.74
N MET A 50 3.92 3.15 3.03
CA MET A 50 3.20 1.97 2.58
C MET A 50 3.17 1.88 1.06
N HIS A 51 2.95 2.99 0.41
CA HIS A 51 2.94 3.06 -1.05
C HIS A 51 4.30 2.63 -1.62
N ALA A 52 5.38 3.14 -1.05
CA ALA A 52 6.73 2.79 -1.48
C ALA A 52 7.02 1.30 -1.25
N GLU A 53 6.63 0.77 -0.11
CA GLU A 53 6.81 -0.65 0.20
C GLU A 53 6.05 -1.53 -0.78
N CYS A 54 4.82 -1.16 -1.10
CA CYS A 54 4.01 -1.92 -2.05
C CYS A 54 4.64 -1.92 -3.43
N LYS A 55 5.16 -0.78 -3.86
CA LYS A 55 5.84 -0.69 -5.15
C LYS A 55 7.12 -1.53 -5.17
N ASP A 56 7.86 -1.53 -4.06
CA ASP A 56 9.06 -2.36 -3.95
C ASP A 56 8.72 -3.84 -4.06
N ILE A 57 7.62 -4.25 -3.45
CA ILE A 57 7.18 -5.65 -3.53
C ILE A 57 6.87 -6.01 -4.98
N VAL A 58 6.18 -5.13 -5.69
CA VAL A 58 5.87 -5.39 -7.10
C VAL A 58 7.14 -5.50 -7.93
N VAL A 59 8.14 -4.66 -7.66
CA VAL A 59 9.43 -4.72 -8.34
C VAL A 59 10.10 -6.07 -8.10
N GLU A 60 10.08 -6.55 -6.87
CA GLU A 60 10.65 -7.85 -6.52
C GLU A 60 9.94 -8.98 -7.26
N ILE A 61 8.61 -8.90 -7.35
CA ILE A 61 7.82 -9.90 -8.06
C ILE A 61 8.19 -9.90 -9.54
N ASP A 62 8.27 -8.73 -10.14
CA ASP A 62 8.60 -8.61 -11.57
C ASP A 62 10.01 -9.08 -11.88
N ALA A 63 10.93 -8.91 -10.93
CA ALA A 63 12.29 -9.39 -11.08
C ALA A 63 12.42 -10.90 -10.86
N GLY A 64 11.37 -11.54 -10.36
CA GLY A 64 11.41 -12.95 -10.05
C GLY A 64 12.12 -13.28 -8.75
N ASP A 65 12.30 -12.28 -7.88
CA ASP A 65 13.03 -12.45 -6.63
C ASP A 65 12.12 -12.74 -5.44
N MET A 66 10.82 -12.74 -5.63
CA MET A 66 9.86 -12.95 -4.54
C MET A 66 9.60 -14.43 -4.33
N PRO A 67 10.04 -15.01 -3.20
CA PRO A 67 9.70 -16.40 -2.88
C PRO A 67 8.21 -16.55 -2.63
N GLU A 68 7.66 -17.71 -2.97
CA GLU A 68 6.24 -17.97 -2.81
C GLU A 68 5.82 -17.90 -1.34
N ASP A 69 6.66 -18.39 -0.44
CA ASP A 69 6.40 -18.34 1.00
C ASP A 69 6.24 -16.91 1.49
N GLU A 70 7.13 -16.04 1.05
CA GLU A 70 7.08 -14.64 1.43
C GLU A 70 5.86 -13.95 0.84
N ALA A 71 5.55 -14.27 -0.41
CA ALA A 71 4.36 -13.71 -1.06
C ALA A 71 3.10 -14.12 -0.31
N GLU A 72 3.03 -15.35 0.15
CA GLU A 72 1.89 -15.84 0.90
C GLU A 72 1.73 -15.10 2.23
N GLU A 73 2.83 -14.89 2.96
CA GLU A 73 2.79 -14.15 4.20
C GLU A 73 2.31 -12.72 4.00
N ILE A 74 2.85 -12.07 2.98
CA ILE A 74 2.46 -10.69 2.68
C ILE A 74 0.98 -10.63 2.30
N LEU A 75 0.54 -11.58 1.48
CA LEU A 75 -0.86 -11.64 1.06
C LEU A 75 -1.79 -11.80 2.26
N ILE A 76 -1.44 -12.69 3.18
CA ILE A 76 -2.24 -12.92 4.39
C ILE A 76 -2.29 -11.64 5.22
N GLU A 77 -1.18 -10.97 5.42
CA GLU A 77 -1.13 -9.73 6.20
C GLU A 77 -1.98 -8.65 5.58
N LEU A 78 -1.93 -8.51 4.26
CA LEU A 78 -2.72 -7.50 3.57
C LEU A 78 -4.21 -7.80 3.66
N MET A 79 -4.58 -9.05 3.52
CA MET A 79 -5.99 -9.44 3.61
C MET A 79 -6.51 -9.29 5.03
N ASP A 80 -5.69 -9.58 6.03
CA ASP A 80 -6.06 -9.37 7.44
C ASP A 80 -6.29 -7.89 7.72
N ALA A 81 -5.38 -7.05 7.25
CA ALA A 81 -5.51 -5.61 7.45
C ALA A 81 -6.77 -5.07 6.79
N LYS A 82 -7.08 -5.59 5.62
CA LYS A 82 -8.28 -5.19 4.89
C LYS A 82 -9.55 -5.59 5.62
N THR A 83 -9.53 -6.78 6.22
CA THR A 83 -10.67 -7.29 6.99
C THR A 83 -10.85 -6.50 8.28
N VAL A 84 -9.76 -6.19 8.95
CA VAL A 84 -9.79 -5.49 10.23
C VAL A 84 -10.25 -4.05 10.08
N SER A 85 -10.01 -3.45 8.94
CA SER A 85 -10.36 -2.04 8.72
C SER A 85 -11.87 -1.82 8.58
N GLU A 86 -12.64 -2.86 8.61
CA GLU A 86 -14.08 -2.72 8.65
C GLU A 86 -14.54 -2.47 10.09
#